data_da7694c881a163e579f4c52bca1f34b5
#
_entry.id   da7694c881a163e579f4c52bca1f34b5
#
_cell.length_a   1.000
_cell.length_b   1.000
_cell.length_c   1.000
_cell.angle_alpha   90.00
_cell.angle_beta   90.00
_cell.angle_gamma   90.00
#
_symmetry.space_group_name_H-M   'P 1'
#
loop_
_entity.id
_entity.type
_entity.pdbx_description
1 polymer ?
#
loop_
_entity_poly.entity_id
_entity_poly.type
_entity_poly.pdbx_seq_one_letter_code
_entity_poly.pdbx_strand_id
1 'polypeptide(L)'
;LVNYFSSNPDYHIFAVHNKRKPFEVESSANQITWVKADLRKSDDVLKVVNNMDVVIQAAATTSGAKDIVSKPYIHVTDNALMNSLLLRQAMESKVKHFIFFSCSVMYQSNENALKESDWDPTKEINSKYFGVANTKIYIEKMLEFYSKISSMKTTAIRHSNIYGPFDKYDLEKSHVLGATITKVMTAKNEITVWGSGDEKRDVLHVD
;
A
#
# COMPACT_ATOMS: atom_id res chain seq x y z
N LEU A 1 11.49 2.01 -1.79
CA LEU A 1 11.28 3.45 -1.59
C LEU A 1 12.40 4.05 -0.76
N VAL A 2 12.65 3.58 0.49
CA VAL A 2 13.69 4.19 1.34
C VAL A 2 15.05 4.16 0.63
N ASN A 3 15.49 3.00 0.14
CA ASN A 3 16.76 2.87 -0.61
C ASN A 3 16.81 3.79 -1.84
N TYR A 4 15.72 3.84 -2.60
CA TYR A 4 15.66 4.67 -3.81
C TYR A 4 15.80 6.16 -3.50
N PHE A 5 15.01 6.67 -2.56
CA PHE A 5 15.06 8.09 -2.23
C PHE A 5 16.31 8.49 -1.44
N SER A 6 16.91 7.58 -0.67
CA SER A 6 18.13 7.87 0.09
C SER A 6 19.38 8.02 -0.79
N SER A 7 19.31 7.63 -2.05
CA SER A 7 20.38 7.88 -3.03
C SER A 7 20.48 9.35 -3.47
N ASN A 8 19.43 10.15 -3.26
CA ASN A 8 19.44 11.56 -3.60
C ASN A 8 19.82 12.42 -2.36
N PRO A 9 20.94 13.19 -2.43
CA PRO A 9 21.41 13.99 -1.30
C PRO A 9 20.47 15.14 -0.90
N ASP A 10 19.55 15.54 -1.76
CA ASP A 10 18.62 16.65 -1.48
C ASP A 10 17.43 16.22 -0.61
N TYR A 11 17.29 14.92 -0.32
CA TYR A 11 16.19 14.41 0.48
C TYR A 11 16.62 14.00 1.88
N HIS A 12 15.88 14.46 2.88
CA HIS A 12 15.91 13.90 4.22
C HIS A 12 14.69 12.98 4.41
N ILE A 13 14.93 11.71 4.71
CA ILE A 13 13.89 10.69 4.77
C ILE A 13 13.55 10.39 6.22
N PHE A 14 12.28 10.55 6.56
CA PHE A 14 11.71 10.08 7.82
C PHE A 14 10.98 8.75 7.57
N ALA A 15 11.67 7.66 7.82
CA ALA A 15 11.14 6.32 7.59
C ALA A 15 10.36 5.83 8.80
N VAL A 16 9.05 5.66 8.64
CA VAL A 16 8.16 5.27 9.74
C VAL A 16 8.05 3.76 9.83
N HIS A 17 8.20 3.22 11.03
CA HIS A 17 7.97 1.80 11.34
C HIS A 17 7.10 1.63 12.59
N ASN A 18 6.38 0.52 12.69
CA ASN A 18 5.60 0.19 13.90
C ASN A 18 6.20 -1.03 14.62
N LYS A 19 5.80 -2.24 14.23
CA LYS A 19 6.21 -3.49 14.90
C LYS A 19 7.52 -4.07 14.34
N ARG A 20 7.77 -3.89 13.03
CA ARG A 20 9.00 -4.36 12.41
C ARG A 20 10.15 -3.44 12.78
N LYS A 21 11.33 -4.03 13.00
CA LYS A 21 12.55 -3.25 13.18
C LYS A 21 12.96 -2.60 11.87
N PRO A 22 13.63 -1.44 11.92
CA PRO A 22 14.33 -0.89 10.77
C PRO A 22 15.26 -1.93 10.13
N PHE A 23 15.43 -1.85 8.83
CA PHE A 23 16.40 -2.64 8.09
C PHE A 23 17.63 -1.77 7.76
N GLU A 24 18.75 -2.41 7.51
CA GLU A 24 19.95 -1.71 7.05
C GLU A 24 19.75 -1.20 5.63
N VAL A 25 20.15 0.04 5.38
CA VAL A 25 20.06 0.70 4.08
C VAL A 25 21.51 0.90 3.59
N GLU A 26 21.78 0.48 2.36
CA GLU A 26 23.12 0.52 1.75
C GLU A 26 23.63 1.93 1.44
N SER A 27 22.81 2.97 1.63
CA SER A 27 23.18 4.35 1.32
C SER A 27 23.69 5.11 2.55
N SER A 28 24.37 6.23 2.30
CA SER A 28 24.96 7.13 3.31
C SER A 28 23.97 7.43 4.44
N ALA A 29 24.21 6.84 5.58
CA ALA A 29 23.32 6.74 6.75
C ALA A 29 22.79 8.09 7.32
N ASN A 30 23.31 9.22 6.88
CA ASN A 30 23.03 10.54 7.47
C ASN A 30 21.71 11.18 7.03
N GLN A 31 20.98 10.58 6.08
CA GLN A 31 19.77 11.16 5.51
C GLN A 31 18.49 10.44 5.92
N ILE A 32 18.60 9.35 6.69
CA ILE A 32 17.45 8.55 7.09
C ILE A 32 17.26 8.65 8.59
N THR A 33 16.11 9.16 8.99
CA THR A 33 15.65 9.15 10.38
C THR A 33 14.54 8.11 10.54
N TRP A 34 14.80 7.04 11.28
CA TRP A 34 13.80 6.04 11.60
C TRP A 34 12.92 6.48 12.76
N VAL A 35 11.61 6.50 12.55
CA VAL A 35 10.63 6.93 13.54
C VAL A 35 9.66 5.80 13.84
N LYS A 36 9.62 5.37 15.11
CA LYS A 36 8.62 4.41 15.58
C LYS A 36 7.30 5.14 15.85
N ALA A 37 6.22 4.70 15.17
CA ALA A 37 4.89 5.26 15.32
C ALA A 37 3.78 4.25 14.98
N ASP A 38 2.65 4.36 15.66
CA ASP A 38 1.40 3.68 15.31
C ASP A 38 0.47 4.70 14.63
N LEU A 39 0.36 4.62 13.32
CA LEU A 39 -0.40 5.58 12.51
C LEU A 39 -1.93 5.55 12.76
N ARG A 40 -2.40 4.69 13.66
CA ARG A 40 -3.78 4.70 14.17
C ARG A 40 -3.96 5.62 15.39
N LYS A 41 -2.88 6.25 15.86
CA LYS A 41 -2.87 7.18 16.98
C LYS A 41 -2.59 8.60 16.51
N SER A 42 -3.43 9.54 16.87
CA SER A 42 -3.34 10.93 16.45
C SER A 42 -2.00 11.58 16.79
N ASP A 43 -1.50 11.35 18.02
CA ASP A 43 -0.24 11.94 18.48
C ASP A 43 0.97 11.41 17.69
N ASP A 44 0.96 10.11 17.37
CA ASP A 44 2.00 9.49 16.57
C ASP A 44 1.95 10.01 15.11
N VAL A 45 0.74 10.21 14.57
CA VAL A 45 0.56 10.80 13.24
C VAL A 45 1.08 12.24 13.20
N LEU A 46 0.73 13.06 14.18
CA LEU A 46 1.24 14.44 14.29
C LEU A 46 2.77 14.45 14.31
N LYS A 47 3.37 13.57 15.11
CA LYS A 47 4.83 13.47 15.24
C LYS A 47 5.53 13.17 13.91
N VAL A 48 4.95 12.31 13.05
CA VAL A 48 5.61 11.88 11.82
C VAL A 48 5.27 12.73 10.60
N VAL A 49 4.23 13.56 10.68
CA VAL A 49 3.78 14.38 9.55
C VAL A 49 4.21 15.85 9.69
N ASN A 50 4.45 16.30 10.92
CA ASN A 50 4.81 17.68 11.17
C ASN A 50 6.14 18.07 10.50
N ASN A 51 6.16 19.21 9.81
CA ASN A 51 7.31 19.74 9.05
C ASN A 51 7.75 18.84 7.86
N MET A 52 6.88 18.00 7.34
CA MET A 52 7.16 17.23 6.14
C MET A 52 6.69 17.95 4.88
N ASP A 53 7.51 17.98 3.85
CA ASP A 53 7.13 18.50 2.53
C ASP A 53 6.27 17.50 1.76
N VAL A 54 6.63 16.23 1.81
CA VAL A 54 5.98 15.14 1.08
C VAL A 54 5.69 13.98 2.02
N VAL A 55 4.50 13.42 1.92
CA VAL A 55 4.12 12.19 2.61
C VAL A 55 3.85 11.10 1.58
N ILE A 56 4.60 10.00 1.66
CA ILE A 56 4.37 8.80 0.84
C ILE A 56 3.75 7.74 1.74
N GLN A 57 2.45 7.56 1.62
CA GLN A 57 1.68 6.63 2.45
C GLN A 57 1.66 5.24 1.81
N ALA A 58 2.66 4.44 2.19
CA ALA A 58 2.79 3.04 1.79
C ALA A 58 2.44 2.06 2.94
N ALA A 59 2.15 2.58 4.14
CA ALA A 59 1.77 1.73 5.26
C ALA A 59 0.33 1.22 5.12
N ALA A 60 0.13 -0.04 5.42
CA ALA A 60 -1.20 -0.64 5.47
C ALA A 60 -1.24 -1.80 6.46
N THR A 61 -2.40 -2.03 7.05
CA THR A 61 -2.71 -3.31 7.67
C THR A 61 -3.05 -4.28 6.54
N THR A 62 -2.12 -5.16 6.22
CA THR A 62 -2.25 -6.16 5.16
C THR A 62 -1.96 -7.55 5.70
N SER A 63 -2.65 -8.54 5.17
CA SER A 63 -2.38 -9.95 5.43
C SER A 63 -2.70 -10.77 4.18
N GLY A 64 -2.43 -12.08 4.22
CA GLY A 64 -2.71 -12.98 3.09
C GLY A 64 -4.20 -13.19 2.84
N ALA A 65 -4.50 -13.91 1.76
CA ALA A 65 -5.86 -14.21 1.32
C ALA A 65 -6.72 -14.91 2.41
N LYS A 66 -6.08 -15.66 3.30
CA LYS A 66 -6.75 -16.34 4.44
C LYS A 66 -7.42 -15.34 5.38
N ASP A 67 -6.72 -14.26 5.74
CA ASP A 67 -7.26 -13.24 6.65
C ASP A 67 -8.30 -12.34 5.97
N ILE A 68 -8.17 -12.11 4.66
CA ILE A 68 -9.19 -11.38 3.88
C ILE A 68 -10.54 -12.10 3.98
N VAL A 69 -10.54 -13.43 4.00
CA VAL A 69 -11.76 -14.24 4.12
C VAL A 69 -12.22 -14.36 5.57
N SER A 70 -11.29 -14.63 6.52
CA SER A 70 -11.65 -14.98 7.91
C SER A 70 -11.82 -13.77 8.82
N LYS A 71 -11.12 -12.64 8.55
CA LYS A 71 -11.13 -11.42 9.37
C LYS A 71 -11.09 -10.14 8.52
N PRO A 72 -12.02 -9.96 7.56
CA PRO A 72 -11.96 -8.85 6.60
C PRO A 72 -11.99 -7.46 7.25
N TYR A 73 -12.62 -7.33 8.42
CA TYR A 73 -12.73 -6.07 9.15
C TYR A 73 -11.39 -5.44 9.53
N ILE A 74 -10.33 -6.23 9.74
CA ILE A 74 -8.99 -5.71 10.09
C ILE A 74 -8.45 -4.83 8.96
N HIS A 75 -8.64 -5.26 7.72
CA HIS A 75 -8.20 -4.51 6.54
C HIS A 75 -9.00 -3.24 6.32
N VAL A 76 -10.24 -3.19 6.79
CA VAL A 76 -11.14 -2.04 6.64
C VAL A 76 -10.84 -1.00 7.71
N THR A 77 -11.05 -1.36 8.97
CA THR A 77 -11.06 -0.40 10.09
C THR A 77 -9.70 0.25 10.29
N ASP A 78 -8.63 -0.53 10.39
CA ASP A 78 -7.28 0.01 10.64
C ASP A 78 -6.82 0.91 9.49
N ASN A 79 -7.08 0.51 8.23
CA ASN A 79 -6.68 1.31 7.09
C ASN A 79 -7.52 2.59 6.94
N ALA A 80 -8.82 2.54 7.21
CA ALA A 80 -9.67 3.73 7.19
C ALA A 80 -9.21 4.73 8.27
N LEU A 81 -9.00 4.28 9.50
CA LEU A 81 -8.56 5.12 10.61
C LEU A 81 -7.21 5.76 10.34
N MET A 82 -6.21 4.96 9.98
CA MET A 82 -4.84 5.43 9.70
C MET A 82 -4.82 6.50 8.62
N ASN A 83 -5.48 6.25 7.50
CA ASN A 83 -5.46 7.18 6.38
C ASN A 83 -6.30 8.44 6.63
N SER A 84 -7.40 8.34 7.38
CA SER A 84 -8.19 9.51 7.79
C SER A 84 -7.37 10.45 8.68
N LEU A 85 -6.64 9.91 9.65
CA LEU A 85 -5.77 10.70 10.53
C LEU A 85 -4.60 11.32 9.75
N LEU A 86 -3.95 10.54 8.89
CA LEU A 86 -2.82 11.02 8.08
C LEU A 86 -3.22 12.15 7.13
N LEU A 87 -4.32 12.01 6.42
CA LEU A 87 -4.79 13.04 5.47
C LEU A 87 -5.17 14.34 6.17
N ARG A 88 -5.90 14.25 7.27
CA ARG A 88 -6.23 15.42 8.08
C ARG A 88 -4.96 16.11 8.58
N GLN A 89 -4.05 15.35 9.20
CA GLN A 89 -2.83 15.92 9.76
C GLN A 89 -1.91 16.48 8.69
N ALA A 90 -1.81 15.84 7.52
CA ALA A 90 -1.03 16.33 6.40
C ALA A 90 -1.55 17.71 5.91
N MET A 91 -2.85 17.87 5.81
CA MET A 91 -3.46 19.15 5.45
C MET A 91 -3.18 20.22 6.53
N GLU A 92 -3.41 19.89 7.81
CA GLU A 92 -3.18 20.81 8.94
C GLU A 92 -1.69 21.21 9.07
N SER A 93 -0.77 20.30 8.79
CA SER A 93 0.70 20.54 8.78
C SER A 93 1.21 21.17 7.48
N LYS A 94 0.33 21.51 6.54
CA LYS A 94 0.68 22.15 5.26
C LYS A 94 1.63 21.32 4.40
N VAL A 95 1.50 20.00 4.43
CA VAL A 95 2.22 19.09 3.53
C VAL A 95 1.94 19.50 2.08
N LYS A 96 2.99 19.60 1.28
CA LYS A 96 2.87 20.04 -0.12
C LYS A 96 2.29 18.97 -1.03
N HIS A 97 2.66 17.70 -0.79
CA HIS A 97 2.21 16.58 -1.62
C HIS A 97 1.99 15.32 -0.78
N PHE A 98 0.81 14.75 -0.91
CA PHE A 98 0.44 13.47 -0.29
C PHE A 98 0.27 12.42 -1.38
N ILE A 99 1.06 11.34 -1.32
CA ILE A 99 1.04 10.23 -2.28
C ILE A 99 0.52 8.99 -1.56
N PHE A 100 -0.52 8.38 -2.10
CA PHE A 100 -1.17 7.21 -1.53
C PHE A 100 -1.06 5.99 -2.45
N PHE A 101 -0.61 4.87 -1.90
CA PHE A 101 -0.65 3.60 -2.59
C PHE A 101 -2.05 2.97 -2.48
N SER A 102 -2.84 3.18 -3.52
CA SER A 102 -4.13 2.54 -3.71
C SER A 102 -3.93 1.10 -4.24
N CYS A 103 -4.86 0.58 -4.99
CA CYS A 103 -4.73 -0.74 -5.62
C CYS A 103 -5.74 -0.90 -6.75
N SER A 104 -5.61 -1.98 -7.51
CA SER A 104 -6.49 -2.31 -8.62
C SER A 104 -7.70 -3.18 -8.25
N VAL A 105 -7.87 -3.59 -6.98
CA VAL A 105 -8.97 -4.50 -6.58
C VAL A 105 -10.37 -3.88 -6.66
N MET A 106 -10.44 -2.56 -6.88
CA MET A 106 -11.71 -1.86 -7.11
C MET A 106 -12.28 -2.03 -8.53
N TYR A 107 -11.43 -2.43 -9.48
CA TYR A 107 -11.89 -2.67 -10.84
C TYR A 107 -12.64 -4.00 -10.95
N GLN A 108 -13.57 -4.04 -11.86
CA GLN A 108 -14.23 -5.28 -12.25
C GLN A 108 -13.25 -6.17 -13.04
N SER A 109 -13.46 -7.47 -12.96
CA SER A 109 -12.70 -8.42 -13.78
C SER A 109 -12.91 -8.11 -15.27
N ASN A 110 -11.81 -8.07 -16.02
CA ASN A 110 -11.82 -7.83 -17.46
C ASN A 110 -10.73 -8.67 -18.12
N GLU A 111 -10.96 -9.12 -19.34
CA GLU A 111 -9.95 -9.83 -20.14
C GLU A 111 -8.92 -8.88 -20.78
N ASN A 112 -9.29 -7.62 -20.96
CA ASN A 112 -8.44 -6.59 -21.52
C ASN A 112 -7.76 -5.77 -20.44
N ALA A 113 -6.62 -5.16 -20.78
CA ALA A 113 -5.96 -4.18 -19.93
C ALA A 113 -6.89 -2.98 -19.68
N LEU A 114 -6.95 -2.55 -18.41
CA LEU A 114 -7.79 -1.44 -17.97
C LEU A 114 -6.96 -0.19 -17.75
N LYS A 115 -7.58 0.97 -18.05
CA LYS A 115 -7.08 2.30 -17.69
C LYS A 115 -7.82 2.83 -16.46
N GLU A 116 -7.31 3.89 -15.88
CA GLU A 116 -7.94 4.54 -14.70
C GLU A 116 -9.36 5.02 -15.01
N SER A 117 -9.61 5.47 -16.25
CA SER A 117 -10.93 5.92 -16.73
C SER A 117 -11.96 4.80 -16.87
N ASP A 118 -11.53 3.55 -16.91
CA ASP A 118 -12.41 2.39 -17.09
C ASP A 118 -13.05 1.93 -15.76
N TRP A 119 -12.62 2.53 -14.65
CA TRP A 119 -13.26 2.28 -13.37
C TRP A 119 -14.66 2.89 -13.33
N ASP A 120 -15.66 2.04 -13.17
CA ASP A 120 -17.06 2.41 -13.08
C ASP A 120 -17.56 2.21 -11.64
N PRO A 121 -17.85 3.30 -10.90
CA PRO A 121 -18.30 3.22 -9.51
C PRO A 121 -19.71 2.61 -9.35
N THR A 122 -20.46 2.45 -10.43
CA THR A 122 -21.82 1.87 -10.41
C THR A 122 -21.83 0.36 -10.50
N LYS A 123 -20.71 -0.23 -10.92
CA LYS A 123 -20.58 -1.69 -11.06
C LYS A 123 -20.19 -2.35 -9.75
N GLU A 124 -20.65 -3.57 -9.57
CA GLU A 124 -20.35 -4.36 -8.39
C GLU A 124 -18.85 -4.70 -8.30
N ILE A 125 -18.33 -4.60 -7.08
CA ILE A 125 -16.99 -5.03 -6.72
C ILE A 125 -17.05 -6.51 -6.35
N ASN A 126 -16.00 -7.27 -6.69
CA ASN A 126 -15.88 -8.67 -6.29
C ASN A 126 -16.08 -8.80 -4.77
N SER A 127 -17.02 -9.66 -4.36
CA SER A 127 -17.46 -9.82 -2.98
C SER A 127 -16.31 -10.12 -1.99
N LYS A 128 -15.29 -10.88 -2.42
CA LYS A 128 -14.10 -11.18 -1.60
C LYS A 128 -13.31 -9.91 -1.22
N TYR A 129 -13.31 -8.90 -2.08
CA TYR A 129 -12.55 -7.67 -1.91
C TYR A 129 -13.43 -6.47 -1.56
N PHE A 130 -14.72 -6.67 -1.34
CA PHE A 130 -15.69 -5.61 -1.09
C PHE A 130 -15.21 -4.61 -0.03
N GLY A 131 -14.78 -5.08 1.14
CA GLY A 131 -14.31 -4.23 2.22
C GLY A 131 -13.04 -3.46 1.87
N VAL A 132 -12.03 -4.16 1.34
CA VAL A 132 -10.72 -3.56 0.98
C VAL A 132 -10.90 -2.53 -0.14
N ALA A 133 -11.64 -2.87 -1.20
CA ALA A 133 -11.86 -1.99 -2.33
C ALA A 133 -12.60 -0.72 -1.93
N ASN A 134 -13.71 -0.85 -1.18
CA ASN A 134 -14.46 0.32 -0.70
C ASN A 134 -13.64 1.20 0.26
N THR A 135 -12.75 0.60 1.07
CA THR A 135 -11.82 1.38 1.90
C THR A 135 -10.86 2.20 1.04
N LYS A 136 -10.32 1.62 -0.04
CA LYS A 136 -9.44 2.35 -0.97
C LYS A 136 -10.19 3.46 -1.71
N ILE A 137 -11.40 3.19 -2.20
CA ILE A 137 -12.27 4.19 -2.82
C ILE A 137 -12.57 5.34 -1.86
N TYR A 138 -12.91 5.03 -0.61
CA TYR A 138 -13.09 6.04 0.43
C TYR A 138 -11.86 6.93 0.58
N ILE A 139 -10.67 6.34 0.69
CA ILE A 139 -9.43 7.11 0.85
C ILE A 139 -9.16 7.97 -0.38
N GLU A 140 -9.37 7.47 -1.60
CA GLU A 140 -9.23 8.27 -2.83
C GLU A 140 -10.21 9.45 -2.86
N LYS A 141 -11.45 9.25 -2.38
CA LYS A 141 -12.41 10.36 -2.24
C LYS A 141 -11.99 11.37 -1.18
N MET A 142 -11.34 10.93 -0.10
CA MET A 142 -10.76 11.85 0.89
C MET A 142 -9.58 12.63 0.31
N LEU A 143 -8.71 12.00 -0.49
CA LEU A 143 -7.66 12.70 -1.23
C LEU A 143 -8.22 13.82 -2.11
N GLU A 144 -9.25 13.51 -2.89
CA GLU A 144 -9.96 14.49 -3.72
C GLU A 144 -10.56 15.64 -2.88
N PHE A 145 -11.20 15.32 -1.76
CA PHE A 145 -11.75 16.30 -0.85
C PHE A 145 -10.68 17.25 -0.30
N TYR A 146 -9.60 16.72 0.28
CA TYR A 146 -8.54 17.53 0.87
C TYR A 146 -7.79 18.37 -0.16
N SER A 147 -7.64 17.90 -1.39
CA SER A 147 -7.05 18.69 -2.48
C SER A 147 -7.91 19.90 -2.88
N LYS A 148 -9.24 19.81 -2.70
CA LYS A 148 -10.16 20.93 -3.00
C LYS A 148 -10.21 22.01 -1.92
N ILE A 149 -9.94 21.64 -0.67
CA ILE A 149 -10.04 22.58 0.47
C ILE A 149 -8.68 23.11 0.94
N SER A 150 -7.59 22.68 0.33
CA SER A 150 -6.22 23.08 0.68
C SER A 150 -5.34 23.22 -0.54
N SER A 151 -4.10 23.72 -0.35
CA SER A 151 -3.07 23.74 -1.40
C SER A 151 -2.32 22.40 -1.55
N MET A 152 -2.64 21.39 -0.76
CA MET A 152 -1.97 20.09 -0.79
C MET A 152 -2.26 19.37 -2.09
N LYS A 153 -1.21 19.02 -2.84
CA LYS A 153 -1.35 18.10 -3.99
C LYS A 153 -1.58 16.69 -3.46
N THR A 154 -2.43 15.93 -4.15
CA THR A 154 -2.70 14.55 -3.80
C THR A 154 -2.54 13.64 -5.03
N THR A 155 -1.97 12.46 -4.82
CA THR A 155 -1.83 11.43 -5.86
C THR A 155 -2.23 10.09 -5.30
N ALA A 156 -3.13 9.38 -5.98
CA ALA A 156 -3.43 7.98 -5.73
C ALA A 156 -2.79 7.12 -6.82
N ILE A 157 -1.95 6.15 -6.41
CA ILE A 157 -1.31 5.20 -7.33
C ILE A 157 -2.08 3.88 -7.25
N ARG A 158 -2.84 3.55 -8.29
CA ARG A 158 -3.57 2.29 -8.42
C ARG A 158 -2.66 1.23 -9.03
N HIS A 159 -1.73 0.73 -8.22
CA HIS A 159 -0.78 -0.28 -8.69
C HIS A 159 -1.42 -1.67 -8.81
N SER A 160 -0.85 -2.49 -9.68
CA SER A 160 -1.12 -3.92 -9.78
C SER A 160 -0.36 -4.71 -8.71
N ASN A 161 -0.12 -6.00 -8.92
CA ASN A 161 0.64 -6.83 -7.97
C ASN A 161 2.13 -6.51 -8.08
N ILE A 162 2.66 -5.76 -7.12
CA ILE A 162 4.09 -5.45 -7.03
C ILE A 162 4.83 -6.68 -6.53
N TYR A 163 5.96 -7.00 -7.18
CA TYR A 163 6.87 -8.08 -6.80
C TYR A 163 8.33 -7.64 -6.91
N GLY A 164 9.24 -8.40 -6.34
CA GLY A 164 10.67 -8.16 -6.41
C GLY A 164 11.39 -8.30 -5.08
N PRO A 165 12.59 -7.74 -4.93
CA PRO A 165 13.35 -7.77 -3.69
C PRO A 165 12.52 -7.27 -2.50
N PHE A 166 12.66 -7.93 -1.34
CA PHE A 166 11.92 -7.67 -0.10
C PHE A 166 10.44 -8.04 -0.11
N ASP A 167 9.94 -8.75 -1.13
CA ASP A 167 8.59 -9.29 -1.10
C ASP A 167 8.45 -10.37 0.00
N LYS A 168 7.21 -10.77 0.28
CA LYS A 168 6.92 -11.83 1.23
C LYS A 168 6.94 -13.17 0.51
N TYR A 169 7.78 -14.09 0.96
CA TYR A 169 7.87 -15.46 0.42
C TYR A 169 7.27 -16.51 1.38
N ASP A 170 6.48 -16.07 2.34
CA ASP A 170 5.73 -16.90 3.28
C ASP A 170 4.41 -17.36 2.65
N LEU A 171 4.17 -18.67 2.56
CA LEU A 171 2.98 -19.26 1.90
C LEU A 171 1.64 -18.79 2.49
N GLU A 172 1.60 -18.39 3.76
CA GLU A 172 0.36 -17.89 4.38
C GLU A 172 0.09 -16.41 4.11
N LYS A 173 1.14 -15.62 3.81
CA LYS A 173 1.06 -14.15 3.75
C LYS A 173 1.47 -13.57 2.41
N SER A 174 2.05 -14.38 1.50
CA SER A 174 2.49 -13.93 0.19
C SER A 174 1.33 -13.68 -0.76
N HIS A 175 1.57 -12.77 -1.68
CA HIS A 175 0.78 -12.69 -2.91
C HIS A 175 1.12 -13.83 -3.86
N VAL A 176 0.34 -13.97 -4.94
CA VAL A 176 0.39 -15.12 -5.85
C VAL A 176 1.80 -15.41 -6.37
N LEU A 177 2.56 -14.39 -6.78
CA LEU A 177 3.88 -14.61 -7.38
C LEU A 177 4.89 -15.11 -6.32
N GLY A 178 5.00 -14.45 -5.17
CA GLY A 178 5.86 -14.89 -4.07
C GLY A 178 5.50 -16.29 -3.56
N ALA A 179 4.20 -16.58 -3.42
CA ALA A 179 3.73 -17.92 -3.03
C ALA A 179 4.09 -18.97 -4.09
N THR A 180 3.95 -18.65 -5.38
CA THR A 180 4.29 -19.57 -6.47
C THR A 180 5.79 -19.87 -6.50
N ILE A 181 6.62 -18.84 -6.39
CA ILE A 181 8.08 -19.00 -6.30
C ILE A 181 8.46 -19.91 -5.13
N THR A 182 7.89 -19.65 -3.94
CA THR A 182 8.16 -20.48 -2.76
C THR A 182 7.74 -21.92 -2.97
N LYS A 183 6.55 -22.15 -3.55
CA LYS A 183 6.07 -23.52 -3.88
C LYS A 183 7.02 -24.23 -4.83
N VAL A 184 7.45 -23.57 -5.92
CA VAL A 184 8.36 -24.16 -6.90
C VAL A 184 9.71 -24.48 -6.26
N MET A 185 10.28 -23.56 -5.50
CA MET A 185 11.61 -23.74 -4.87
C MET A 185 11.62 -24.80 -3.76
N THR A 186 10.50 -25.07 -3.14
CA THR A 186 10.39 -26.06 -2.05
C THR A 186 9.79 -27.40 -2.49
N ALA A 187 9.25 -27.49 -3.68
CA ALA A 187 8.66 -28.72 -4.22
C ALA A 187 9.73 -29.76 -4.53
N LYS A 188 9.40 -31.03 -4.27
CA LYS A 188 10.26 -32.17 -4.66
C LYS A 188 9.89 -32.71 -6.05
N ASN A 189 8.60 -32.92 -6.32
CA ASN A 189 8.12 -33.52 -7.56
C ASN A 189 7.00 -32.73 -8.22
N GLU A 190 6.11 -32.13 -7.44
CA GLU A 190 4.92 -31.44 -7.93
C GLU A 190 4.57 -30.23 -7.06
N ILE A 191 3.82 -29.29 -7.63
CA ILE A 191 3.28 -28.15 -6.90
C ILE A 191 1.76 -28.16 -6.97
N THR A 192 1.11 -27.78 -5.88
CA THR A 192 -0.34 -27.55 -5.86
C THR A 192 -0.64 -26.11 -6.20
N VAL A 193 -1.36 -25.88 -7.28
CA VAL A 193 -1.91 -24.57 -7.65
C VAL A 193 -3.39 -24.50 -7.29
N TRP A 194 -3.88 -23.31 -7.00
CA TRP A 194 -5.31 -23.07 -6.76
C TRP A 194 -5.93 -22.51 -8.04
N GLY A 195 -7.16 -22.91 -8.33
CA GLY A 195 -7.84 -22.53 -9.55
C GLY A 195 -7.59 -23.46 -10.72
N SER A 196 -7.99 -23.06 -11.92
CA SER A 196 -7.81 -23.81 -13.16
C SER A 196 -6.40 -23.68 -13.76
N GLY A 197 -5.65 -22.66 -13.37
CA GLY A 197 -4.37 -22.30 -13.97
C GLY A 197 -4.47 -21.28 -15.11
N ASP A 198 -5.70 -20.87 -15.46
CA ASP A 198 -5.95 -19.90 -16.53
C ASP A 198 -6.02 -18.47 -16.03
N GLU A 199 -5.95 -18.27 -14.70
CA GLU A 199 -6.06 -16.95 -14.07
C GLU A 199 -4.90 -16.06 -14.48
N LYS A 200 -5.23 -14.94 -15.12
CA LYS A 200 -4.27 -13.91 -15.50
C LYS A 200 -4.08 -12.89 -14.37
N ARG A 201 -2.87 -12.42 -14.21
CA ARG A 201 -2.52 -11.37 -13.26
C ARG A 201 -1.58 -10.37 -13.91
N ASP A 202 -1.88 -9.11 -13.70
CA ASP A 202 -0.93 -8.05 -13.99
C ASP A 202 0.07 -7.96 -12.84
N VAL A 203 1.36 -7.85 -13.16
CA VAL A 203 2.46 -7.81 -12.21
C VAL A 203 3.43 -6.69 -12.57
N LEU A 204 3.93 -6.00 -11.55
CA LEU A 204 4.86 -4.88 -11.68
C LEU A 204 6.12 -5.17 -10.85
N HIS A 205 7.29 -5.16 -11.50
CA HIS A 205 8.55 -5.26 -10.77
C HIS A 205 8.80 -3.97 -9.97
N VAL A 206 9.42 -4.09 -8.80
CA VAL A 206 9.58 -2.96 -7.86
C VAL A 206 10.61 -1.91 -8.31
N ASP A 207 11.53 -2.26 -9.21
CA ASP A 207 12.55 -1.34 -9.76
C ASP A 207 12.05 -0.49 -10.91
#